data_cd8fb86b1e4d3610ef6206c0504ba840
#
_entry.id   cd8fb86b1e4d3610ef6206c0504ba840
#
_cell.length_a   1.000
_cell.length_b   1.000
_cell.length_c   1.000
_cell.angle_alpha   90.00
_cell.angle_beta   90.00
_cell.angle_gamma   90.00
#
_symmetry.space_group_name_H-M   'P 1'
#
loop_
_entity.id
_entity.type
_entity.pdbx_description
1 polymer ?
#
loop_
_entity_poly.entity_id
_entity_poly.type
_entity_poly.pdbx_seq_one_letter_code
_entity_poly.pdbx_strand_id
1 'polypeptide(L)'
;MFRKTIVFAALTLISLGELTLVAQIGVIDLQIVDSESKQQIPARIHLWDSTGKFVHPPTLPFWHDHFVCKGRVRLRVPPGDYRFEIERGPEYRIHYGNFRMLPGARESKVIPLQRILDMSKKGWYAGDLHIHRDLKDVPLLMQAEDLYVAPVITWWNQKNQWLNDELPESPLQVVDEKRFMHVLSGEDERDGGALLYHKMPEVFDITEGTKHYPSSMHYLMPIRKMPGVHVDIEKPFWWDTPLWIASGMVDSIGLLNSHMQRKKMLSNEAWGKERDLKRFPGVHGNGQWSQEIYYQILNTGHRIAPSAGSASGVLDNPVGYNRVYVFCGEEFSWDTWWENLKQGKVVVTNGPLMRPLVNGKVPGHVFTAEQGESLTLQATLSLAVQDKVEYLEIVRDGLVIENIPLDEYAKMGGRLPEVEFKQSGWMLIRAVTSNSKTYRLASSGPFYVEIGGSRRISKAATQFFIDWLKERQELVQLDDPQQREDVLRYYIAAEKYWEAVLQASNVD
;
A
#
# COMPACT_ATOMS: atom_id res chain seq x y z
N MET A 1 -35.88 -66.53 -69.64
CA MET A 1 -36.53 -65.21 -69.63
C MET A 1 -36.90 -64.82 -68.23
N PHE A 2 -35.99 -64.27 -67.44
CA PHE A 2 -36.21 -63.92 -66.04
C PHE A 2 -36.13 -62.35 -65.90
N ARG A 3 -37.24 -61.78 -65.51
CA ARG A 3 -37.35 -60.39 -65.17
C ARG A 3 -36.86 -60.18 -63.74
N LYS A 4 -35.82 -59.40 -63.53
CA LYS A 4 -35.36 -58.92 -62.20
C LYS A 4 -36.10 -57.62 -61.84
N THR A 5 -36.86 -57.71 -60.77
CA THR A 5 -37.50 -56.55 -60.15
C THR A 5 -36.49 -55.84 -59.19
N ILE A 6 -36.22 -54.65 -59.41
CA ILE A 6 -35.37 -53.82 -58.52
C ILE A 6 -36.30 -53.01 -57.58
N VAL A 7 -36.18 -53.29 -56.29
CA VAL A 7 -36.84 -52.53 -55.22
C VAL A 7 -35.95 -51.41 -54.77
N PHE A 8 -36.35 -50.19 -54.98
CA PHE A 8 -35.71 -49.00 -54.43
C PHE A 8 -36.18 -48.81 -52.97
N ALA A 9 -35.29 -48.96 -52.03
CA ALA A 9 -35.50 -48.54 -50.62
C ALA A 9 -35.06 -47.08 -50.48
N ALA A 10 -36.02 -46.18 -50.24
CA ALA A 10 -35.75 -44.80 -49.88
C ALA A 10 -35.32 -44.70 -48.43
N LEU A 11 -34.05 -44.40 -48.18
CA LEU A 11 -33.55 -44.03 -46.85
C LEU A 11 -33.89 -42.55 -46.59
N THR A 12 -34.83 -42.32 -45.70
CA THR A 12 -35.12 -40.99 -45.16
C THR A 12 -34.08 -40.65 -44.09
N LEU A 13 -33.07 -39.84 -44.42
CA LEU A 13 -32.17 -39.25 -43.43
C LEU A 13 -32.95 -38.21 -42.60
N ILE A 14 -33.28 -38.58 -41.37
CA ILE A 14 -33.72 -37.59 -40.37
C ILE A 14 -32.44 -36.88 -39.87
N SER A 15 -32.21 -35.68 -40.33
CA SER A 15 -31.19 -34.81 -39.77
C SER A 15 -31.66 -34.36 -38.35
N LEU A 16 -31.11 -34.94 -37.33
CA LEU A 16 -31.17 -34.39 -35.99
C LEU A 16 -30.39 -33.06 -36.00
N GLY A 17 -31.10 -31.95 -36.19
CA GLY A 17 -30.58 -30.64 -35.95
C GLY A 17 -30.23 -30.56 -34.47
N GLU A 18 -28.95 -30.42 -34.16
CA GLU A 18 -28.52 -30.01 -32.81
C GLU A 18 -29.14 -28.63 -32.53
N LEU A 19 -30.22 -28.63 -31.75
CA LEU A 19 -30.72 -27.42 -31.10
C LEU A 19 -29.65 -26.96 -30.12
N THR A 20 -28.74 -26.15 -30.56
CA THR A 20 -27.91 -25.34 -29.67
C THR A 20 -28.87 -24.47 -28.87
N LEU A 21 -29.18 -24.90 -27.65
CA LEU A 21 -29.92 -24.12 -26.67
C LEU A 21 -29.04 -22.91 -26.34
N VAL A 22 -29.27 -21.78 -27.04
CA VAL A 22 -28.67 -20.50 -26.66
C VAL A 22 -29.19 -20.19 -25.24
N ALA A 23 -28.38 -20.43 -24.26
CA ALA A 23 -28.71 -20.16 -22.88
C ALA A 23 -29.18 -18.73 -22.73
N GLN A 24 -30.45 -18.49 -22.41
CA GLN A 24 -31.00 -17.16 -22.25
C GLN A 24 -30.31 -16.45 -21.11
N ILE A 25 -29.58 -15.36 -21.45
CA ILE A 25 -28.83 -14.55 -20.50
C ILE A 25 -29.79 -13.96 -19.46
N GLY A 26 -29.47 -14.15 -18.18
CA GLY A 26 -30.17 -13.51 -17.05
C GLY A 26 -29.67 -12.10 -16.77
N VAL A 27 -30.46 -11.35 -16.05
CA VAL A 27 -30.15 -9.98 -15.62
C VAL A 27 -30.26 -9.88 -14.11
N ILE A 28 -29.22 -9.39 -13.44
CA ILE A 28 -29.28 -9.04 -12.03
C ILE A 28 -28.99 -7.55 -11.84
N ASP A 29 -29.84 -6.87 -11.09
CA ASP A 29 -29.70 -5.47 -10.68
C ASP A 29 -29.27 -5.47 -9.21
N LEU A 30 -28.00 -5.11 -8.95
CA LEU A 30 -27.45 -5.01 -7.59
C LEU A 30 -27.46 -3.55 -7.17
N GLN A 31 -28.01 -3.26 -6.00
CA GLN A 31 -27.99 -1.95 -5.36
C GLN A 31 -27.21 -2.06 -4.05
N ILE A 32 -26.06 -1.39 -3.96
CA ILE A 32 -25.21 -1.37 -2.78
C ILE A 32 -25.53 -0.11 -1.97
N VAL A 33 -25.89 -0.29 -0.71
CA VAL A 33 -26.29 0.81 0.17
C VAL A 33 -25.51 0.75 1.48
N ASP A 34 -25.28 1.90 2.07
CA ASP A 34 -24.86 1.98 3.47
C ASP A 34 -25.99 1.47 4.39
N SER A 35 -25.66 0.61 5.35
CA SER A 35 -26.66 -0.07 6.17
C SER A 35 -27.43 0.85 7.11
N GLU A 36 -26.87 2.01 7.49
CA GLU A 36 -27.50 2.99 8.38
C GLU A 36 -28.27 4.04 7.59
N SER A 37 -27.60 4.76 6.70
CA SER A 37 -28.20 5.87 5.93
C SER A 37 -29.11 5.42 4.80
N LYS A 38 -29.04 4.15 4.37
CA LYS A 38 -29.74 3.58 3.20
C LYS A 38 -29.38 4.25 1.87
N GLN A 39 -28.41 5.15 1.85
CA GLN A 39 -27.94 5.79 0.64
C GLN A 39 -27.12 4.83 -0.21
N GLN A 40 -27.18 4.97 -1.53
CA GLN A 40 -26.29 4.24 -2.43
C GLN A 40 -24.85 4.69 -2.23
N ILE A 41 -23.93 3.73 -2.15
CA ILE A 41 -22.51 4.00 -1.96
C ILE A 41 -21.68 3.25 -2.99
N PRO A 42 -20.64 3.88 -3.58
CA PRO A 42 -19.69 3.20 -4.44
C PRO A 42 -19.00 2.03 -3.71
N ALA A 43 -18.78 0.94 -4.43
CA ALA A 43 -18.15 -0.25 -3.87
C ALA A 43 -17.39 -1.04 -4.93
N ARG A 44 -16.42 -1.83 -4.46
CA ARG A 44 -15.69 -2.83 -5.22
C ARG A 44 -16.42 -4.17 -5.15
N ILE A 45 -16.52 -4.85 -6.29
CA ILE A 45 -17.22 -6.14 -6.42
C ILE A 45 -16.28 -7.16 -7.05
N HIS A 46 -16.05 -8.25 -6.33
CA HIS A 46 -15.49 -9.48 -6.86
C HIS A 46 -16.65 -10.42 -7.16
N LEU A 47 -16.81 -10.87 -8.40
CA LEU A 47 -17.90 -11.76 -8.83
C LEU A 47 -17.32 -12.90 -9.66
N TRP A 48 -17.57 -14.13 -9.24
CA TRP A 48 -17.11 -15.36 -9.90
C TRP A 48 -18.27 -16.21 -10.33
N ASP A 49 -18.13 -16.85 -11.48
CA ASP A 49 -18.99 -17.95 -11.88
C ASP A 49 -18.62 -19.27 -11.17
N SER A 50 -19.36 -20.33 -11.44
CA SER A 50 -19.13 -21.67 -10.85
C SER A 50 -17.78 -22.30 -11.23
N THR A 51 -17.13 -21.82 -12.30
CA THR A 51 -15.79 -22.28 -12.74
C THR A 51 -14.66 -21.50 -12.05
N GLY A 52 -15.01 -20.44 -11.31
CA GLY A 52 -14.05 -19.53 -10.67
C GLY A 52 -13.56 -18.40 -11.58
N LYS A 53 -14.14 -18.25 -12.77
CA LYS A 53 -13.83 -17.16 -13.68
C LYS A 53 -14.52 -15.87 -13.22
N PHE A 54 -13.78 -14.76 -13.27
CA PHE A 54 -14.29 -13.43 -12.91
C PHE A 54 -15.26 -12.90 -13.96
N VAL A 55 -16.33 -12.27 -13.50
CA VAL A 55 -17.25 -11.51 -14.35
C VAL A 55 -16.68 -10.13 -14.58
N HIS A 56 -16.46 -9.77 -15.84
CA HIS A 56 -15.92 -8.48 -16.27
C HIS A 56 -17.00 -7.66 -16.97
N PRO A 57 -17.64 -6.67 -16.30
CA PRO A 57 -18.55 -5.75 -16.96
C PRO A 57 -17.75 -4.79 -17.89
N PRO A 58 -18.08 -4.70 -19.19
CA PRO A 58 -17.21 -3.99 -20.15
C PRO A 58 -17.19 -2.46 -19.98
N THR A 59 -18.13 -1.89 -19.23
CA THR A 59 -18.28 -0.44 -19.06
C THR A 59 -17.86 0.09 -17.70
N LEU A 60 -17.36 -0.79 -16.83
CA LEU A 60 -16.96 -0.42 -15.48
C LEU A 60 -15.43 -0.57 -15.31
N PRO A 61 -14.80 0.24 -14.46
CA PRO A 61 -13.41 0.06 -14.11
C PRO A 61 -13.19 -1.35 -13.59
N PHE A 62 -12.33 -2.11 -14.26
CA PHE A 62 -11.98 -3.48 -13.92
C PHE A 62 -10.48 -3.61 -13.70
N TRP A 63 -10.08 -4.40 -12.72
CA TRP A 63 -8.70 -4.76 -12.52
C TRP A 63 -8.59 -6.17 -11.95
N HIS A 64 -7.79 -6.99 -12.61
CA HIS A 64 -7.45 -8.36 -12.23
C HIS A 64 -8.67 -9.23 -11.88
N ASP A 65 -9.29 -9.06 -10.72
CA ASP A 65 -10.36 -9.93 -10.20
C ASP A 65 -11.61 -9.18 -9.70
N HIS A 66 -11.67 -7.87 -9.95
CA HIS A 66 -12.77 -7.03 -9.44
C HIS A 66 -13.10 -5.87 -10.38
N PHE A 67 -14.31 -5.38 -10.22
CA PHE A 67 -14.78 -4.13 -10.83
C PHE A 67 -15.38 -3.20 -9.76
N VAL A 68 -15.57 -1.95 -10.14
CA VAL A 68 -16.10 -0.92 -9.24
C VAL A 68 -17.34 -0.30 -9.82
N CYS A 69 -18.34 0.00 -8.98
CA CYS A 69 -19.57 0.66 -9.39
C CYS A 69 -19.96 1.81 -8.46
N LYS A 70 -20.83 2.72 -8.95
CA LYS A 70 -21.35 3.88 -8.21
C LYS A 70 -22.47 3.54 -7.21
N GLY A 71 -22.54 2.29 -6.74
CA GLY A 71 -23.59 1.84 -5.80
C GLY A 71 -24.76 1.11 -6.48
N ARG A 72 -24.85 1.12 -7.80
CA ARG A 72 -25.79 0.28 -8.55
C ARG A 72 -25.14 -0.24 -9.81
N VAL A 73 -25.38 -1.53 -10.07
CA VAL A 73 -24.90 -2.18 -11.29
C VAL A 73 -25.92 -3.17 -11.82
N ARG A 74 -26.17 -3.12 -13.12
CA ARG A 74 -26.97 -4.13 -13.82
C ARG A 74 -26.05 -5.03 -14.63
N LEU A 75 -26.03 -6.29 -14.28
CA LEU A 75 -25.18 -7.29 -14.92
C LEU A 75 -26.03 -8.24 -15.78
N ARG A 76 -25.50 -8.60 -16.95
CA ARG A 76 -26.02 -9.63 -17.80
C ARG A 76 -25.08 -10.82 -17.71
N VAL A 77 -25.56 -11.90 -17.12
CA VAL A 77 -24.74 -13.09 -16.84
C VAL A 77 -25.42 -14.35 -17.37
N PRO A 78 -24.66 -15.34 -17.87
CA PRO A 78 -25.19 -16.66 -18.22
C PRO A 78 -25.92 -17.32 -17.05
N PRO A 79 -26.84 -18.27 -17.31
CA PRO A 79 -27.38 -19.11 -16.26
C PRO A 79 -26.27 -19.88 -15.54
N GLY A 80 -26.37 -19.99 -14.22
CA GLY A 80 -25.35 -20.67 -13.41
C GLY A 80 -25.29 -20.17 -11.97
N ASP A 81 -24.40 -20.77 -11.21
CA ASP A 81 -24.13 -20.36 -9.83
C ASP A 81 -23.02 -19.32 -9.79
N TYR A 82 -23.22 -18.30 -8.98
CA TYR A 82 -22.30 -17.18 -8.79
C TYR A 82 -22.01 -16.99 -7.31
N ARG A 83 -20.79 -16.59 -7.00
CA ARG A 83 -20.37 -16.09 -5.67
C ARG A 83 -19.80 -14.71 -5.80
N PHE A 84 -19.94 -13.90 -4.76
CA PHE A 84 -19.43 -12.55 -4.76
C PHE A 84 -18.89 -12.11 -3.39
N GLU A 85 -17.99 -11.17 -3.42
CA GLU A 85 -17.54 -10.36 -2.28
C GLU A 85 -17.74 -8.90 -2.67
N ILE A 86 -18.36 -8.11 -1.79
CA ILE A 86 -18.55 -6.66 -1.97
C ILE A 86 -17.85 -5.94 -0.84
N GLU A 87 -17.00 -4.99 -1.19
CA GLU A 87 -16.13 -4.28 -0.26
C GLU A 87 -16.18 -2.76 -0.49
N ARG A 88 -15.91 -2.00 0.58
CA ARG A 88 -15.70 -0.55 0.54
C ARG A 88 -14.58 -0.18 1.52
N GLY A 89 -13.33 -0.52 1.16
CA GLY A 89 -12.19 -0.34 2.04
C GLY A 89 -12.32 -1.09 3.38
N PRO A 90 -11.35 -0.94 4.29
CA PRO A 90 -11.32 -1.68 5.55
C PRO A 90 -12.34 -1.16 6.60
N GLU A 91 -12.93 0.01 6.37
CA GLU A 91 -13.91 0.63 7.30
C GLU A 91 -15.32 0.02 7.20
N TYR A 92 -15.57 -0.82 6.20
CA TYR A 92 -16.82 -1.54 6.02
C TYR A 92 -16.62 -3.05 6.09
N ARG A 93 -17.61 -3.75 6.66
CA ARG A 93 -17.60 -5.22 6.64
C ARG A 93 -17.72 -5.73 5.22
N ILE A 94 -16.90 -6.71 4.87
CA ILE A 94 -17.01 -7.42 3.60
C ILE A 94 -18.35 -8.16 3.58
N HIS A 95 -19.14 -7.98 2.54
CA HIS A 95 -20.37 -8.71 2.33
C HIS A 95 -20.13 -9.88 1.36
N TYR A 96 -20.24 -11.09 1.87
CA TYR A 96 -20.13 -12.32 1.08
C TYR A 96 -21.50 -12.82 0.70
N GLY A 97 -21.63 -13.35 -0.52
CA GLY A 97 -22.89 -13.95 -0.95
C GLY A 97 -22.74 -14.85 -2.18
N ASN A 98 -23.85 -15.49 -2.50
CA ASN A 98 -24.01 -16.29 -3.71
C ASN A 98 -25.42 -16.12 -4.27
N PHE A 99 -25.58 -16.43 -5.54
CA PHE A 99 -26.90 -16.53 -6.20
C PHE A 99 -26.82 -17.52 -7.35
N ARG A 100 -27.98 -18.07 -7.70
CA ARG A 100 -28.16 -18.86 -8.91
C ARG A 100 -28.94 -18.03 -9.93
N MET A 101 -28.38 -17.84 -11.12
CA MET A 101 -29.07 -17.21 -12.25
C MET A 101 -29.80 -18.30 -13.07
N LEU A 102 -31.10 -18.15 -13.18
CA LEU A 102 -31.90 -19.01 -14.05
C LEU A 102 -31.93 -18.44 -15.50
N PRO A 103 -32.17 -19.27 -16.51
CA PRO A 103 -32.31 -18.82 -17.90
C PRO A 103 -33.37 -17.72 -18.04
N GLY A 104 -32.95 -16.54 -18.59
CA GLY A 104 -33.84 -15.41 -18.81
C GLY A 104 -34.35 -14.69 -17.56
N ALA A 105 -33.94 -15.10 -16.37
CA ALA A 105 -34.37 -14.48 -15.10
C ALA A 105 -33.99 -13.00 -15.02
N ARG A 106 -34.82 -12.23 -14.32
CA ARG A 106 -34.55 -10.84 -13.95
C ARG A 106 -34.68 -10.70 -12.45
N GLU A 107 -33.57 -10.43 -11.80
CA GLU A 107 -33.51 -10.30 -10.35
C GLU A 107 -33.02 -8.91 -9.93
N SER A 108 -33.44 -8.49 -8.75
CA SER A 108 -32.96 -7.27 -8.11
C SER A 108 -32.64 -7.57 -6.65
N LYS A 109 -31.47 -7.10 -6.18
CA LYS A 109 -31.03 -7.29 -4.80
C LYS A 109 -30.44 -6.01 -4.24
N VAL A 110 -30.84 -5.69 -3.01
CA VAL A 110 -30.24 -4.60 -2.21
C VAL A 110 -29.25 -5.23 -1.24
N ILE A 111 -28.01 -4.75 -1.29
CA ILE A 111 -26.88 -5.24 -0.49
C ILE A 111 -26.49 -4.14 0.50
N PRO A 112 -26.81 -4.28 1.79
CA PRO A 112 -26.40 -3.31 2.81
C PRO A 112 -24.94 -3.60 3.23
N LEU A 113 -24.06 -2.60 3.14
CA LEU A 113 -22.73 -2.63 3.73
C LEU A 113 -22.73 -1.95 5.09
N GLN A 114 -22.22 -2.63 6.09
CA GLN A 114 -22.11 -2.12 7.46
C GLN A 114 -20.75 -1.45 7.67
N ARG A 115 -20.76 -0.16 8.00
CA ARG A 115 -19.57 0.55 8.47
C ARG A 115 -19.22 0.12 9.89
N ILE A 116 -17.98 -0.28 10.13
CA ILE A 116 -17.48 -0.69 11.46
C ILE A 116 -16.80 0.46 12.20
N LEU A 117 -16.22 1.38 11.45
CA LEU A 117 -15.57 2.56 11.98
C LEU A 117 -15.53 3.64 10.89
N ASP A 118 -15.69 4.90 11.28
CA ASP A 118 -15.45 6.07 10.42
C ASP A 118 -14.17 6.76 10.91
N MET A 119 -13.07 6.48 10.23
CA MET A 119 -11.76 7.03 10.58
C MET A 119 -11.71 8.53 10.35
N SER A 120 -12.40 9.05 9.32
CA SER A 120 -12.43 10.48 9.03
C SER A 120 -13.11 11.31 10.12
N LYS A 121 -14.19 10.78 10.74
CA LYS A 121 -14.81 11.39 11.92
C LYS A 121 -13.93 11.39 13.16
N LYS A 122 -12.81 10.68 13.09
CA LYS A 122 -11.79 10.64 14.14
C LYS A 122 -10.51 11.36 13.75
N GLY A 123 -10.56 12.15 12.66
CA GLY A 123 -9.47 12.97 12.16
C GLY A 123 -8.41 12.21 11.37
N TRP A 124 -8.66 10.96 10.96
CA TRP A 124 -7.74 10.14 10.19
C TRP A 124 -8.20 9.96 8.76
N TYR A 125 -7.37 10.32 7.78
CA TYR A 125 -7.72 10.33 6.37
C TYR A 125 -6.77 9.45 5.56
N ALA A 126 -7.33 8.48 4.83
CA ALA A 126 -6.56 7.48 4.10
C ALA A 126 -6.02 8.00 2.77
N GLY A 127 -4.78 7.60 2.43
CA GLY A 127 -4.16 7.74 1.12
C GLY A 127 -3.49 6.45 0.66
N ASP A 128 -3.28 6.33 -0.65
CA ASP A 128 -2.50 5.26 -1.29
C ASP A 128 -1.44 5.93 -2.16
N LEU A 129 -0.15 5.75 -1.83
CA LEU A 129 0.95 6.45 -2.49
C LEU A 129 1.45 5.76 -3.76
N HIS A 130 0.83 4.65 -4.21
CA HIS A 130 1.34 3.91 -5.36
C HIS A 130 0.19 3.45 -6.27
N ILE A 131 -0.27 4.32 -7.17
CA ILE A 131 -1.42 4.08 -8.05
C ILE A 131 -1.03 4.31 -9.50
N HIS A 132 -1.21 3.28 -10.38
CA HIS A 132 -0.98 3.34 -11.83
C HIS A 132 -2.28 3.14 -12.62
N ARG A 133 -3.41 3.58 -12.11
CA ARG A 133 -4.70 3.41 -12.77
C ARG A 133 -4.98 4.58 -13.71
N ASP A 134 -5.79 4.31 -14.75
CA ASP A 134 -6.27 5.35 -15.67
C ASP A 134 -6.90 6.50 -14.88
N LEU A 135 -6.49 7.74 -15.16
CA LEU A 135 -6.95 8.95 -14.45
C LEU A 135 -8.47 9.08 -14.41
N LYS A 136 -9.17 8.71 -15.49
CA LYS A 136 -10.63 8.75 -15.57
C LYS A 136 -11.36 7.85 -14.58
N ASP A 137 -10.69 6.76 -14.14
CA ASP A 137 -11.25 5.76 -13.24
C ASP A 137 -10.99 6.09 -11.77
N VAL A 138 -9.87 6.77 -11.49
CA VAL A 138 -9.41 7.02 -10.10
C VAL A 138 -10.45 7.69 -9.21
N PRO A 139 -11.23 8.69 -9.65
CA PRO A 139 -12.28 9.27 -8.81
C PRO A 139 -13.27 8.23 -8.26
N LEU A 140 -13.74 7.31 -9.10
CA LEU A 140 -14.64 6.25 -8.67
C LEU A 140 -13.94 5.21 -7.79
N LEU A 141 -12.69 4.88 -8.08
CA LEU A 141 -11.88 3.97 -7.27
C LEU A 141 -11.68 4.53 -5.86
N MET A 142 -11.34 5.81 -5.72
CA MET A 142 -11.22 6.49 -4.43
C MET A 142 -12.52 6.44 -3.62
N GLN A 143 -13.65 6.72 -4.28
CA GLN A 143 -14.95 6.68 -3.64
C GLN A 143 -15.33 5.27 -3.18
N ALA A 144 -15.01 4.25 -3.98
CA ALA A 144 -15.31 2.86 -3.66
C ALA A 144 -14.42 2.27 -2.56
N GLU A 145 -13.26 2.84 -2.34
CA GLU A 145 -12.31 2.41 -1.29
C GLU A 145 -12.31 3.32 -0.05
N ASP A 146 -13.15 4.36 -0.06
CA ASP A 146 -13.19 5.41 0.96
C ASP A 146 -11.81 6.05 1.18
N LEU A 147 -11.13 6.36 0.07
CA LEU A 147 -9.80 6.95 0.02
C LEU A 147 -9.89 8.46 -0.19
N TYR A 148 -9.09 9.24 0.53
CA TYR A 148 -9.14 10.70 0.51
C TYR A 148 -8.03 11.35 -0.32
N VAL A 149 -6.86 10.71 -0.40
CA VAL A 149 -5.69 11.22 -1.12
C VAL A 149 -5.16 10.16 -2.08
N ALA A 150 -5.02 10.51 -3.35
CA ALA A 150 -4.53 9.65 -4.42
C ALA A 150 -3.57 10.41 -5.34
N PRO A 151 -2.25 10.39 -5.08
CA PRO A 151 -1.26 10.78 -6.05
C PRO A 151 -1.13 9.66 -7.11
N VAL A 152 -1.47 9.98 -8.37
CA VAL A 152 -1.48 9.00 -9.46
C VAL A 152 -0.18 9.07 -10.24
N ILE A 153 0.49 7.95 -10.38
CA ILE A 153 1.72 7.82 -11.14
C ILE A 153 1.39 7.83 -12.63
N THR A 154 1.80 8.88 -13.33
CA THR A 154 1.52 9.11 -14.75
C THR A 154 2.79 9.12 -15.59
N TRP A 155 3.95 9.01 -14.95
CA TRP A 155 5.21 8.73 -15.60
C TRP A 155 6.02 7.70 -14.81
N TRP A 156 6.70 6.81 -15.54
CA TRP A 156 7.45 5.69 -14.99
C TRP A 156 8.57 5.29 -15.96
N ASN A 157 9.80 5.52 -15.59
CA ASN A 157 10.97 5.26 -16.42
C ASN A 157 10.85 5.88 -17.83
N GLN A 158 10.77 5.06 -18.90
CA GLN A 158 10.64 5.48 -20.30
C GLN A 158 9.22 5.89 -20.69
N LYS A 159 8.25 5.79 -19.78
CA LYS A 159 6.85 6.16 -20.05
C LYS A 159 6.53 7.45 -19.32
N ASN A 160 6.17 8.48 -20.08
CA ASN A 160 5.68 9.73 -19.50
C ASN A 160 4.47 10.20 -20.32
N GLN A 161 3.29 10.13 -19.73
CA GLN A 161 2.03 10.51 -20.39
C GLN A 161 2.07 11.97 -20.87
N TRP A 162 2.69 12.85 -20.10
CA TRP A 162 2.64 14.29 -20.29
C TRP A 162 3.61 14.83 -21.36
N LEU A 163 4.45 14.00 -21.95
CA LEU A 163 5.25 14.39 -23.10
C LEU A 163 4.40 14.50 -24.39
N ASN A 164 3.22 13.85 -24.41
CA ASN A 164 2.34 13.80 -25.56
C ASN A 164 0.93 14.36 -25.28
N ASP A 165 0.51 14.43 -24.02
CA ASP A 165 -0.82 14.88 -23.62
C ASP A 165 -0.73 16.27 -22.98
N GLU A 166 -1.80 17.05 -23.12
CA GLU A 166 -1.93 18.33 -22.44
C GLU A 166 -2.23 18.13 -20.95
N LEU A 167 -1.50 18.87 -20.11
CA LEU A 167 -1.77 18.92 -18.69
C LEU A 167 -3.11 19.60 -18.41
N PRO A 168 -3.85 19.13 -17.39
CA PRO A 168 -4.99 19.88 -16.90
C PRO A 168 -4.52 21.22 -16.29
N GLU A 169 -5.44 22.20 -16.22
CA GLU A 169 -5.18 23.53 -15.65
C GLU A 169 -4.53 23.48 -14.25
N SER A 170 -4.92 22.51 -13.44
CA SER A 170 -4.30 22.21 -12.14
C SER A 170 -3.95 20.73 -12.05
N PRO A 171 -2.72 20.35 -11.67
CA PRO A 171 -2.37 18.97 -11.35
C PRO A 171 -3.15 18.38 -10.18
N LEU A 172 -3.60 19.23 -9.25
CA LEU A 172 -4.46 18.85 -8.14
C LEU A 172 -5.92 18.92 -8.56
N GLN A 173 -6.58 17.75 -8.58
CA GLN A 173 -7.99 17.58 -8.92
C GLN A 173 -8.82 17.36 -7.65
N VAL A 174 -9.87 18.15 -7.43
CA VAL A 174 -10.84 17.94 -6.37
C VAL A 174 -11.90 16.97 -6.89
N VAL A 175 -11.93 15.76 -6.37
CA VAL A 175 -12.88 14.71 -6.78
C VAL A 175 -14.27 14.95 -6.19
N ASP A 176 -14.29 15.34 -4.92
CA ASP A 176 -15.47 15.79 -4.18
C ASP A 176 -15.03 16.65 -2.97
N GLU A 177 -15.94 17.00 -2.07
CA GLU A 177 -15.67 17.92 -0.95
C GLU A 177 -14.41 17.58 -0.13
N LYS A 178 -14.01 16.30 -0.09
CA LYS A 178 -12.93 15.80 0.78
C LYS A 178 -11.95 14.85 0.09
N ARG A 179 -12.01 14.67 -1.24
CA ARG A 179 -11.12 13.77 -1.95
C ARG A 179 -10.28 14.51 -2.96
N PHE A 180 -8.99 14.27 -2.90
CA PHE A 180 -7.98 14.92 -3.73
C PHE A 180 -7.20 13.89 -4.53
N MET A 181 -7.16 14.07 -5.85
CA MET A 181 -6.34 13.32 -6.78
C MET A 181 -5.27 14.25 -7.35
N HIS A 182 -4.02 13.82 -7.38
CA HIS A 182 -2.95 14.57 -8.01
C HIS A 182 -2.43 13.80 -9.22
N VAL A 183 -2.38 14.42 -10.38
CA VAL A 183 -2.07 13.74 -11.64
C VAL A 183 -0.61 13.82 -12.07
N LEU A 184 0.22 14.54 -11.33
CA LEU A 184 1.66 14.64 -11.58
C LEU A 184 2.44 13.93 -10.47
N SER A 185 2.43 12.61 -10.50
CA SER A 185 3.34 11.80 -9.70
C SER A 185 4.09 10.86 -10.62
N GLY A 186 5.25 10.44 -10.20
CA GLY A 186 6.10 9.58 -10.99
C GLY A 186 6.88 8.56 -10.20
N GLU A 187 7.43 7.60 -10.93
CA GLU A 187 8.27 6.54 -10.42
C GLU A 187 9.57 6.46 -11.23
N ASP A 188 10.69 6.59 -10.53
CA ASP A 188 12.02 6.32 -11.08
C ASP A 188 12.52 4.98 -10.54
N GLU A 189 12.29 3.92 -11.32
CA GLU A 189 12.62 2.55 -10.97
C GLU A 189 13.84 2.07 -11.73
N ARG A 190 14.96 1.88 -11.01
CA ARG A 190 16.26 1.52 -11.57
C ARG A 190 16.85 0.30 -10.89
N ASP A 191 18.08 -0.02 -11.25
CA ASP A 191 18.83 -1.16 -10.69
C ASP A 191 18.99 -1.07 -9.17
N GLY A 192 19.06 0.15 -8.62
CA GLY A 192 19.09 0.39 -7.17
C GLY A 192 17.73 0.32 -6.48
N GLY A 193 16.63 0.22 -7.23
CA GLY A 193 15.25 0.24 -6.72
C GLY A 193 14.43 1.41 -7.24
N ALA A 194 13.35 1.77 -6.54
CA ALA A 194 12.39 2.77 -6.96
C ALA A 194 12.17 3.89 -5.94
N LEU A 195 12.12 5.12 -6.45
CA LEU A 195 11.64 6.31 -5.75
C LEU A 195 10.33 6.78 -6.36
N LEU A 196 9.38 7.14 -5.50
CA LEU A 196 8.13 7.76 -5.92
C LEU A 196 8.20 9.27 -5.65
N TYR A 197 7.84 10.05 -6.66
CA TYR A 197 7.82 11.50 -6.60
C TYR A 197 6.39 12.00 -6.64
N HIS A 198 5.94 12.65 -5.57
CA HIS A 198 4.58 13.14 -5.43
C HIS A 198 4.53 14.66 -5.34
N LYS A 199 3.35 15.23 -5.60
CA LYS A 199 3.15 16.68 -5.61
C LYS A 199 4.11 17.41 -6.58
N MET A 200 4.41 16.79 -7.71
CA MET A 200 5.25 17.45 -8.72
C MET A 200 4.52 18.70 -9.23
N PRO A 201 5.17 19.87 -9.22
CA PRO A 201 4.55 21.10 -9.71
C PRO A 201 4.51 21.19 -11.24
N GLU A 202 5.40 20.44 -11.90
CA GLU A 202 5.58 20.43 -13.35
C GLU A 202 6.01 19.06 -13.85
N VAL A 203 5.96 18.86 -15.15
CA VAL A 203 6.44 17.63 -15.79
C VAL A 203 7.94 17.52 -15.65
N PHE A 204 8.40 16.35 -15.26
CA PHE A 204 9.82 16.02 -15.21
C PHE A 204 10.11 14.83 -16.11
N ASP A 205 11.10 14.96 -16.98
CA ASP A 205 11.44 13.92 -17.96
C ASP A 205 12.68 13.12 -17.51
N ILE A 206 12.48 11.82 -17.37
CA ILE A 206 13.55 10.84 -17.08
C ILE A 206 13.67 9.76 -18.18
N THR A 207 12.99 9.95 -19.31
CA THR A 207 12.83 8.92 -20.33
C THR A 207 14.14 8.52 -21.04
N GLU A 208 15.15 9.40 -21.03
CA GLU A 208 16.49 9.09 -21.57
C GLU A 208 17.29 8.13 -20.65
N GLY A 209 16.90 8.00 -19.39
CA GLY A 209 17.59 7.14 -18.44
C GLY A 209 17.38 5.65 -18.73
N THR A 210 18.40 4.86 -18.50
CA THR A 210 18.34 3.39 -18.57
C THR A 210 18.17 2.77 -17.18
N LYS A 211 18.00 1.45 -17.10
CA LYS A 211 17.97 0.74 -15.83
C LYS A 211 19.22 0.99 -14.95
N HIS A 212 20.38 1.11 -15.58
CA HIS A 212 21.67 1.17 -14.87
C HIS A 212 22.27 2.59 -14.81
N TYR A 213 21.89 3.49 -15.71
CA TYR A 213 22.47 4.85 -15.82
C TYR A 213 21.43 5.87 -16.30
N PRO A 214 21.45 7.10 -15.77
CA PRO A 214 22.25 7.54 -14.64
C PRO A 214 21.74 6.98 -13.31
N SER A 215 22.47 7.27 -12.20
CA SER A 215 21.95 7.02 -10.85
C SER A 215 20.63 7.78 -10.62
N SER A 216 19.72 7.21 -9.82
CA SER A 216 18.50 7.89 -9.36
C SER A 216 18.79 9.25 -8.69
N MET A 217 19.98 9.41 -8.09
CA MET A 217 20.43 10.67 -7.51
C MET A 217 20.53 11.82 -8.53
N HIS A 218 20.79 11.49 -9.81
CA HIS A 218 20.83 12.47 -10.88
C HIS A 218 19.49 13.20 -11.06
N TYR A 219 18.39 12.47 -10.89
CA TYR A 219 17.03 13.00 -10.98
C TYR A 219 16.50 13.49 -9.63
N LEU A 220 16.80 12.79 -8.56
CA LEU A 220 16.36 13.17 -7.20
C LEU A 220 16.84 14.57 -6.82
N MET A 221 18.10 14.91 -7.11
CA MET A 221 18.68 16.20 -6.72
C MET A 221 17.99 17.41 -7.34
N PRO A 222 17.70 17.49 -8.66
CA PRO A 222 16.93 18.58 -9.23
C PRO A 222 15.46 18.56 -8.81
N ILE A 223 14.80 17.40 -8.76
CA ILE A 223 13.41 17.26 -8.33
C ILE A 223 13.25 17.79 -6.89
N ARG A 224 14.19 17.49 -6.01
CA ARG A 224 14.11 17.95 -4.61
C ARG A 224 14.22 19.46 -4.43
N LYS A 225 14.70 20.19 -5.44
CA LYS A 225 14.70 21.66 -5.44
C LYS A 225 13.34 22.26 -5.81
N MET A 226 12.45 21.47 -6.38
CA MET A 226 11.10 21.90 -6.71
C MET A 226 10.27 22.07 -5.43
N PRO A 227 9.43 23.11 -5.34
CA PRO A 227 8.66 23.39 -4.11
C PRO A 227 7.59 22.32 -3.87
N GLY A 228 7.49 21.90 -2.61
CA GLY A 228 6.40 21.03 -2.15
C GLY A 228 6.48 19.57 -2.55
N VAL A 229 7.49 19.13 -3.31
CA VAL A 229 7.66 17.73 -3.70
C VAL A 229 7.86 16.84 -2.48
N HIS A 230 7.15 15.72 -2.46
CA HIS A 230 7.31 14.65 -1.49
C HIS A 230 7.96 13.45 -2.18
N VAL A 231 9.00 12.90 -1.57
CA VAL A 231 9.77 11.76 -2.10
C VAL A 231 9.60 10.57 -1.17
N ASP A 232 9.12 9.45 -1.73
CA ASP A 232 8.91 8.20 -1.01
C ASP A 232 9.84 7.10 -1.52
N ILE A 233 10.47 6.34 -0.62
CA ILE A 233 11.18 5.11 -0.98
C ILE A 233 10.13 4.02 -1.14
N GLU A 234 9.92 3.50 -2.33
CA GLU A 234 8.81 2.60 -2.67
C GLU A 234 8.81 1.29 -1.85
N LYS A 235 10.01 0.71 -1.58
CA LYS A 235 10.19 -0.46 -0.71
C LYS A 235 11.47 -0.34 0.12
N PRO A 236 11.45 -0.71 1.41
CA PRO A 236 12.63 -0.58 2.28
C PRO A 236 13.85 -1.38 1.81
N PHE A 237 13.66 -2.52 1.17
CA PHE A 237 14.73 -3.44 0.78
C PHE A 237 15.41 -3.10 -0.57
N TRP A 238 15.13 -1.95 -1.18
CA TRP A 238 15.82 -1.51 -2.38
C TRP A 238 17.31 -1.24 -2.13
N TRP A 239 18.17 -1.66 -3.06
CA TRP A 239 19.62 -1.55 -2.91
C TRP A 239 20.11 -0.15 -2.57
N ASP A 240 19.49 0.88 -3.13
CA ASP A 240 19.91 2.27 -2.92
C ASP A 240 19.26 2.92 -1.69
N THR A 241 18.51 2.19 -0.86
CA THR A 241 17.92 2.71 0.37
C THR A 241 18.95 3.40 1.27
N PRO A 242 20.13 2.85 1.56
CA PRO A 242 21.14 3.55 2.35
C PRO A 242 21.66 4.84 1.70
N LEU A 243 21.76 4.87 0.37
CA LEU A 243 22.15 6.05 -0.40
C LEU A 243 21.11 7.17 -0.27
N TRP A 244 19.84 6.82 -0.45
CA TRP A 244 18.74 7.78 -0.37
C TRP A 244 18.55 8.35 1.04
N ILE A 245 18.65 7.51 2.07
CA ILE A 245 18.62 7.95 3.47
C ILE A 245 19.77 8.93 3.75
N ALA A 246 21.01 8.58 3.35
CA ALA A 246 22.18 9.43 3.54
C ALA A 246 22.06 10.78 2.83
N SER A 247 21.33 10.84 1.73
CA SER A 247 21.11 12.10 1.00
C SER A 247 20.25 13.11 1.77
N GLY A 248 19.43 12.66 2.73
CA GLY A 248 18.46 13.50 3.44
C GLY A 248 17.32 14.04 2.55
N MET A 249 17.15 13.47 1.34
CA MET A 249 16.21 13.98 0.33
C MET A 249 14.90 13.20 0.25
N VAL A 250 14.69 12.20 1.10
CA VAL A 250 13.48 11.38 1.16
C VAL A 250 12.64 11.73 2.38
N ASP A 251 11.32 11.66 2.25
CA ASP A 251 10.35 12.08 3.27
C ASP A 251 9.63 10.90 3.93
N SER A 252 9.43 9.80 3.19
CA SER A 252 8.74 8.59 3.67
C SER A 252 9.29 7.31 3.03
N ILE A 253 8.84 6.16 3.54
CA ILE A 253 9.27 4.85 3.09
C ILE A 253 8.13 3.84 3.12
N GLY A 254 7.91 3.10 2.03
CA GLY A 254 6.84 2.15 1.81
C GLY A 254 6.91 0.91 2.70
N LEU A 255 6.62 1.09 3.99
CA LEU A 255 6.62 0.00 4.97
C LEU A 255 5.60 -1.08 4.60
N LEU A 256 4.39 -0.68 4.18
CA LEU A 256 3.40 -1.55 3.56
C LEU A 256 3.44 -1.33 2.05
N ASN A 257 4.19 -2.16 1.37
CA ASN A 257 4.42 -2.05 -0.06
C ASN A 257 3.60 -3.07 -0.87
N SER A 258 3.70 -2.96 -2.17
CA SER A 258 2.95 -3.73 -3.16
C SER A 258 3.17 -5.26 -3.12
N HIS A 259 4.23 -5.75 -2.47
CA HIS A 259 4.46 -7.19 -2.28
C HIS A 259 3.47 -7.82 -1.29
N MET A 260 2.88 -7.03 -0.39
CA MET A 260 1.79 -7.45 0.49
C MET A 260 0.47 -7.34 -0.27
N GLN A 261 0.07 -8.42 -0.96
CA GLN A 261 -1.14 -8.42 -1.78
C GLN A 261 -2.36 -8.95 -1.00
N ARG A 262 -3.56 -8.63 -1.49
CA ARG A 262 -4.82 -8.99 -0.81
C ARG A 262 -4.98 -10.49 -0.57
N LYS A 263 -4.51 -11.33 -1.49
CA LYS A 263 -4.70 -12.79 -1.45
C LYS A 263 -3.41 -13.59 -1.35
N LYS A 264 -2.24 -12.94 -1.47
CA LYS A 264 -0.92 -13.60 -1.47
C LYS A 264 0.17 -12.60 -1.09
N MET A 265 1.34 -13.12 -0.77
CA MET A 265 2.59 -12.34 -0.72
C MET A 265 3.38 -12.57 -2.00
N LEU A 266 4.08 -11.55 -2.50
CA LEU A 266 5.25 -11.77 -3.34
C LEU A 266 6.42 -12.06 -2.38
N SER A 267 6.88 -13.31 -2.40
CA SER A 267 7.76 -13.84 -1.35
C SER A 267 9.26 -13.61 -1.61
N ASN A 268 9.61 -12.80 -2.62
CA ASN A 268 10.98 -12.41 -2.92
C ASN A 268 11.14 -10.90 -2.79
N GLU A 269 12.36 -10.41 -2.83
CA GLU A 269 12.72 -8.99 -2.77
C GLU A 269 12.89 -8.36 -4.17
N ALA A 270 12.30 -8.97 -5.21
CA ALA A 270 12.52 -8.62 -6.61
C ALA A 270 14.02 -8.62 -6.93
N TRP A 271 14.61 -7.49 -7.26
CA TRP A 271 16.06 -7.33 -7.41
C TRP A 271 16.68 -6.47 -6.29
N GLY A 272 15.99 -6.32 -5.15
CA GLY A 272 16.51 -5.62 -3.97
C GLY A 272 17.40 -6.51 -3.10
N LYS A 273 17.78 -6.00 -1.94
CA LYS A 273 18.59 -6.74 -0.96
C LYS A 273 17.79 -7.88 -0.35
N GLU A 274 18.29 -9.09 -0.58
CA GLU A 274 17.64 -10.31 -0.09
C GLU A 274 17.67 -10.39 1.45
N ARG A 275 16.60 -10.96 2.00
CA ARG A 275 16.51 -11.26 3.43
C ARG A 275 17.27 -12.53 3.82
N ASP A 276 17.66 -12.63 5.06
CA ASP A 276 18.06 -13.89 5.65
C ASP A 276 16.83 -14.80 5.83
N LEU A 277 16.74 -15.86 5.03
CA LEU A 277 15.62 -16.81 5.06
C LEU A 277 15.53 -17.63 6.35
N LYS A 278 16.62 -17.71 7.14
CA LYS A 278 16.59 -18.37 8.46
C LYS A 278 15.95 -17.45 9.51
N ARG A 279 16.24 -16.15 9.43
CA ARG A 279 15.69 -15.13 10.34
C ARG A 279 14.28 -14.72 9.96
N PHE A 280 13.99 -14.62 8.65
CA PHE A 280 12.70 -14.19 8.11
C PHE A 280 12.11 -15.26 7.18
N PRO A 281 11.67 -16.41 7.72
CA PRO A 281 11.18 -17.53 6.92
C PRO A 281 9.74 -17.32 6.43
N GLY A 282 9.35 -18.14 5.44
CA GLY A 282 7.96 -18.34 5.03
C GLY A 282 7.33 -17.15 4.32
N VAL A 283 5.99 -17.17 4.26
CA VAL A 283 5.18 -16.22 3.49
C VAL A 283 5.31 -14.79 4.01
N HIS A 284 5.34 -14.60 5.32
CA HIS A 284 5.43 -13.29 5.95
C HIS A 284 6.83 -12.67 5.95
N GLY A 285 7.86 -13.47 5.63
CA GLY A 285 9.26 -13.08 5.78
C GLY A 285 9.66 -11.80 5.04
N ASN A 286 9.14 -11.56 3.81
CA ASN A 286 9.39 -10.32 3.08
C ASN A 286 8.85 -9.09 3.82
N GLY A 287 7.61 -9.17 4.36
CA GLY A 287 7.02 -8.08 5.14
C GLY A 287 7.76 -7.84 6.46
N GLN A 288 8.22 -8.90 7.13
CA GLN A 288 9.04 -8.79 8.34
C GLN A 288 10.40 -8.18 8.03
N TRP A 289 11.00 -8.50 6.87
CA TRP A 289 12.25 -7.88 6.41
C TRP A 289 12.08 -6.39 6.15
N SER A 290 11.00 -5.98 5.49
CA SER A 290 10.68 -4.57 5.32
C SER A 290 10.58 -3.82 6.65
N GLN A 291 9.96 -4.42 7.67
CA GLN A 291 9.90 -3.86 9.01
C GLN A 291 11.27 -3.80 9.69
N GLU A 292 12.07 -4.84 9.58
CA GLU A 292 13.42 -4.88 10.16
C GLU A 292 14.28 -3.74 9.60
N ILE A 293 14.31 -3.54 8.27
CA ILE A 293 15.06 -2.45 7.65
C ILE A 293 14.57 -1.10 8.18
N TYR A 294 13.26 -0.92 8.27
CA TYR A 294 12.69 0.31 8.81
C TYR A 294 13.14 0.56 10.26
N TYR A 295 13.17 -0.47 11.08
CA TYR A 295 13.65 -0.37 12.47
C TYR A 295 15.14 -0.04 12.54
N GLN A 296 15.95 -0.60 11.64
CA GLN A 296 17.36 -0.23 11.53
C GLN A 296 17.53 1.25 11.16
N ILE A 297 16.70 1.79 10.23
CA ILE A 297 16.71 3.22 9.90
C ILE A 297 16.41 4.07 11.15
N LEU A 298 15.36 3.74 11.89
CA LEU A 298 15.00 4.46 13.12
C LEU A 298 16.11 4.39 14.19
N ASN A 299 16.80 3.25 14.29
CA ASN A 299 17.90 3.04 15.21
C ASN A 299 19.17 3.84 14.86
N THR A 300 19.30 4.35 13.63
CA THR A 300 20.35 5.31 13.26
C THR A 300 20.01 6.76 13.58
N GLY A 301 18.89 7.01 14.27
CA GLY A 301 18.44 8.36 14.65
C GLY A 301 17.68 9.10 13.56
N HIS A 302 17.44 8.47 12.41
CA HIS A 302 16.63 9.06 11.34
C HIS A 302 15.13 9.04 11.70
N ARG A 303 14.44 10.10 11.29
CA ARG A 303 12.99 10.24 11.45
C ARG A 303 12.34 10.30 10.08
N ILE A 304 11.96 9.14 9.57
CA ILE A 304 11.28 8.97 8.29
C ILE A 304 9.91 8.37 8.55
N ALA A 305 8.89 8.95 7.94
CA ALA A 305 7.53 8.45 8.10
C ALA A 305 7.35 7.10 7.38
N PRO A 306 6.66 6.12 7.97
CA PRO A 306 6.23 4.95 7.22
C PRO A 306 5.08 5.33 6.31
N SER A 307 5.12 4.84 5.07
CA SER A 307 4.10 5.02 4.05
C SER A 307 3.54 3.68 3.58
N ALA A 308 2.55 3.73 2.69
CA ALA A 308 1.92 2.56 2.11
C ALA A 308 1.45 2.81 0.68
N GLY A 309 1.59 1.78 -0.18
CA GLY A 309 1.15 1.84 -1.56
C GLY A 309 0.74 0.50 -2.14
N SER A 310 -0.29 0.50 -2.98
CA SER A 310 -0.88 -0.71 -3.54
C SER A 310 -0.21 -1.18 -4.84
N ALA A 311 0.38 -0.29 -5.62
CA ALA A 311 0.77 -0.48 -7.02
C ALA A 311 -0.38 -1.01 -7.89
N SER A 312 -1.62 -0.59 -7.60
CA SER A 312 -2.78 -0.92 -8.42
C SER A 312 -2.60 -0.40 -9.84
N GLY A 313 -2.82 -1.25 -10.82
CA GLY A 313 -2.52 -0.97 -12.23
C GLY A 313 -1.24 -1.65 -12.73
N VAL A 314 -0.40 -2.15 -11.83
CA VAL A 314 0.79 -2.96 -12.12
C VAL A 314 0.68 -4.33 -11.44
N LEU A 315 0.34 -4.36 -10.16
CA LEU A 315 0.13 -5.57 -9.39
C LEU A 315 -1.35 -5.82 -9.09
N ASP A 316 -1.69 -7.01 -8.59
CA ASP A 316 -3.07 -7.49 -8.42
C ASP A 316 -3.90 -6.70 -7.40
N ASN A 317 -3.27 -5.83 -6.60
CA ASN A 317 -3.94 -5.10 -5.53
C ASN A 317 -5.01 -4.13 -6.05
N PRO A 318 -6.16 -4.03 -5.38
CA PRO A 318 -7.07 -2.88 -5.55
C PRO A 318 -6.40 -1.59 -5.06
N VAL A 319 -6.85 -0.46 -5.60
CA VAL A 319 -6.49 0.87 -5.07
C VAL A 319 -6.80 0.91 -3.57
N GLY A 320 -5.89 1.44 -2.79
CA GLY A 320 -6.07 1.63 -1.34
C GLY A 320 -6.04 0.34 -0.51
N TYR A 321 -5.60 -0.80 -1.05
CA TYR A 321 -5.44 -2.01 -0.25
C TYR A 321 -4.35 -1.83 0.81
N ASN A 322 -3.13 -1.46 0.40
CA ASN A 322 -2.13 -0.92 1.32
C ASN A 322 -2.36 0.59 1.39
N ARG A 323 -2.62 1.12 2.56
CA ARG A 323 -2.96 2.53 2.76
C ARG A 323 -2.30 3.12 3.98
N VAL A 324 -2.07 4.42 3.93
CA VAL A 324 -1.63 5.22 5.05
C VAL A 324 -2.78 6.09 5.53
N TYR A 325 -3.15 6.00 6.80
CA TYR A 325 -4.02 6.96 7.47
C TYR A 325 -3.18 8.04 8.10
N VAL A 326 -3.45 9.27 7.75
CA VAL A 326 -2.77 10.46 8.28
C VAL A 326 -3.73 11.19 9.22
N PHE A 327 -3.24 11.52 10.40
CA PHE A 327 -4.01 12.30 11.36
C PHE A 327 -3.95 13.79 11.04
N CYS A 328 -5.10 14.37 10.67
CA CYS A 328 -5.26 15.79 10.39
C CYS A 328 -6.19 16.48 11.40
N GLY A 329 -6.80 15.72 12.33
CA GLY A 329 -7.79 16.28 13.23
C GLY A 329 -9.01 16.81 12.48
N GLU A 330 -9.45 18.02 12.83
CA GLU A 330 -10.59 18.70 12.18
C GLU A 330 -10.15 19.52 10.94
N GLU A 331 -8.86 19.76 10.77
CA GLU A 331 -8.28 20.63 9.72
C GLU A 331 -7.77 19.83 8.53
N PHE A 332 -8.58 18.95 7.97
CA PHE A 332 -8.19 18.19 6.79
C PHE A 332 -8.16 19.06 5.54
N SER A 333 -6.99 19.10 4.91
CA SER A 333 -6.75 19.65 3.59
C SER A 333 -5.67 18.83 2.88
N TRP A 334 -5.47 19.08 1.59
CA TRP A 334 -4.38 18.49 0.83
C TRP A 334 -3.01 18.75 1.47
N ASP A 335 -2.73 20.01 1.83
CA ASP A 335 -1.41 20.37 2.37
C ASP A 335 -1.22 19.87 3.80
N THR A 336 -2.23 19.98 4.66
CA THR A 336 -2.17 19.44 6.04
C THR A 336 -1.92 17.93 6.03
N TRP A 337 -2.52 17.20 5.07
CA TRP A 337 -2.32 15.77 4.97
C TRP A 337 -0.84 15.41 4.66
N TRP A 338 -0.23 16.06 3.67
CA TRP A 338 1.17 15.82 3.30
C TRP A 338 2.15 16.26 4.38
N GLU A 339 1.89 17.40 5.03
CA GLU A 339 2.70 17.87 6.14
C GLU A 339 2.67 16.89 7.32
N ASN A 340 1.50 16.40 7.68
CA ASN A 340 1.34 15.45 8.77
C ASN A 340 1.84 14.05 8.43
N LEU A 341 1.78 13.63 7.15
CA LEU A 341 2.47 12.43 6.67
C LEU A 341 3.97 12.54 6.95
N LYS A 342 4.61 13.63 6.50
CA LYS A 342 6.03 13.88 6.69
C LYS A 342 6.42 13.93 8.17
N GLN A 343 5.56 14.44 9.04
CA GLN A 343 5.76 14.46 10.49
C GLN A 343 5.57 13.08 11.16
N GLY A 344 5.20 12.05 10.42
CA GLY A 344 4.97 10.70 10.95
C GLY A 344 3.68 10.54 11.77
N LYS A 345 2.71 11.46 11.65
CA LYS A 345 1.40 11.36 12.30
C LYS A 345 0.51 10.33 11.58
N VAL A 346 0.98 9.10 11.50
CA VAL A 346 0.44 8.09 10.59
C VAL A 346 0.18 6.75 11.25
N VAL A 347 -0.72 6.00 10.60
CA VAL A 347 -0.88 4.55 10.74
C VAL A 347 -0.91 3.96 9.35
N VAL A 348 -0.04 3.02 9.05
CA VAL A 348 -0.08 2.24 7.81
C VAL A 348 -0.82 0.92 8.04
N THR A 349 -1.67 0.51 7.10
CA THR A 349 -2.47 -0.72 7.25
C THR A 349 -2.89 -1.32 5.91
N ASN A 350 -3.09 -2.63 5.91
CA ASN A 350 -3.81 -3.37 4.87
C ASN A 350 -4.93 -4.27 5.45
N GLY A 351 -5.42 -3.92 6.65
CA GLY A 351 -6.53 -4.64 7.30
C GLY A 351 -6.98 -4.01 8.61
N PRO A 352 -6.25 -4.16 9.73
CA PRO A 352 -6.64 -3.60 11.02
C PRO A 352 -6.71 -2.07 11.02
N LEU A 353 -7.72 -1.51 11.64
CA LEU A 353 -7.86 -0.06 11.86
C LEU A 353 -7.40 0.27 13.29
N MET A 354 -6.34 1.05 13.40
CA MET A 354 -5.75 1.46 14.68
C MET A 354 -5.80 2.98 14.88
N ARG A 355 -6.04 3.41 16.11
CA ARG A 355 -5.90 4.80 16.54
C ARG A 355 -5.11 4.83 17.84
N PRO A 356 -3.77 4.81 17.75
CA PRO A 356 -2.90 4.83 18.92
C PRO A 356 -2.70 6.25 19.43
N LEU A 357 -2.65 6.40 20.75
CA LEU A 357 -2.17 7.59 21.43
C LEU A 357 -1.17 7.17 22.50
N VAL A 358 -0.10 7.95 22.68
CA VAL A 358 0.85 7.78 23.77
C VAL A 358 0.84 9.08 24.59
N ASN A 359 0.55 8.99 25.89
CA ASN A 359 0.34 10.15 26.76
C ASN A 359 -0.55 11.22 26.11
N GLY A 360 -1.61 10.80 25.38
CA GLY A 360 -2.54 11.68 24.66
C GLY A 360 -2.01 12.26 23.35
N LYS A 361 -0.81 11.92 22.89
CA LYS A 361 -0.20 12.40 21.65
C LYS A 361 -0.34 11.34 20.55
N VAL A 362 -0.50 11.81 19.30
CA VAL A 362 -0.50 10.95 18.09
C VAL A 362 0.93 10.54 17.69
N PRO A 363 1.12 9.53 16.83
CA PRO A 363 2.42 9.17 16.29
C PRO A 363 3.20 10.36 15.72
N GLY A 364 4.51 10.25 15.62
CA GLY A 364 5.42 11.33 15.19
C GLY A 364 5.82 12.26 16.33
N HIS A 365 5.17 12.19 17.49
CA HIS A 365 5.49 13.04 18.64
C HIS A 365 6.84 12.70 19.27
N VAL A 366 7.55 13.74 19.72
CA VAL A 366 8.82 13.64 20.45
C VAL A 366 8.58 14.00 21.90
N PHE A 367 8.77 13.03 22.79
CA PHE A 367 8.79 13.25 24.24
C PHE A 367 10.22 13.60 24.68
N THR A 368 10.36 14.60 25.53
CA THR A 368 11.68 15.07 26.01
C THR A 368 11.79 15.00 27.52
N ALA A 369 13.00 14.71 28.01
CA ALA A 369 13.37 14.81 29.42
C ALA A 369 14.80 15.30 29.56
N GLU A 370 15.14 15.78 30.75
CA GLU A 370 16.51 16.21 31.06
C GLU A 370 17.45 15.00 31.22
N GLN A 371 18.74 15.24 31.09
CA GLN A 371 19.75 14.20 31.28
C GLN A 371 19.67 13.59 32.71
N GLY A 372 19.56 12.25 32.76
CA GLY A 372 19.44 11.51 34.00
C GLY A 372 18.00 11.29 34.50
N GLU A 373 17.02 11.88 33.84
CA GLU A 373 15.61 11.59 34.12
C GLU A 373 15.13 10.36 33.32
N SER A 374 13.98 9.81 33.72
CA SER A 374 13.27 8.77 32.95
C SER A 374 11.89 9.24 32.55
N LEU A 375 11.38 8.69 31.44
CA LEU A 375 10.03 8.95 30.93
C LEU A 375 9.22 7.65 30.96
N THR A 376 8.03 7.70 31.56
CA THR A 376 7.05 6.62 31.48
C THR A 376 6.00 6.99 30.44
N LEU A 377 5.89 6.17 29.42
CA LEU A 377 4.95 6.34 28.31
C LEU A 377 3.78 5.35 28.45
N GLN A 378 2.57 5.88 28.52
CA GLN A 378 1.34 5.12 28.58
C GLN A 378 0.62 5.16 27.25
N ALA A 379 0.56 4.03 26.57
CA ALA A 379 -0.17 3.92 25.31
C ALA A 379 -1.65 3.59 25.55
N THR A 380 -2.51 4.21 24.75
CA THR A 380 -3.91 3.82 24.57
C THR A 380 -4.18 3.53 23.11
N LEU A 381 -5.01 2.55 22.84
CA LEU A 381 -5.31 2.09 21.51
C LEU A 381 -6.81 1.86 21.33
N SER A 382 -7.37 2.39 20.24
CA SER A 382 -8.64 1.90 19.70
C SER A 382 -8.34 1.02 18.50
N LEU A 383 -8.88 -0.20 18.48
CA LEU A 383 -8.65 -1.19 17.45
C LEU A 383 -9.98 -1.70 16.90
N ALA A 384 -10.13 -1.72 15.57
CA ALA A 384 -11.24 -2.37 14.89
C ALA A 384 -10.70 -3.24 13.76
N VAL A 385 -11.19 -4.47 13.65
CA VAL A 385 -10.66 -5.45 12.70
C VAL A 385 -11.77 -6.31 12.12
N GLN A 386 -11.55 -6.80 10.91
CA GLN A 386 -12.40 -7.81 10.26
C GLN A 386 -11.75 -9.19 10.34
N ASP A 387 -10.43 -9.27 10.19
CA ASP A 387 -9.66 -10.50 10.37
C ASP A 387 -9.37 -10.75 11.85
N LYS A 388 -9.13 -12.01 12.20
CA LYS A 388 -8.61 -12.32 13.52
C LYS A 388 -7.22 -11.73 13.68
N VAL A 389 -7.02 -10.82 14.62
CA VAL A 389 -5.69 -10.38 15.05
C VAL A 389 -5.05 -11.50 15.84
N GLU A 390 -3.83 -11.85 15.49
CA GLU A 390 -3.06 -12.88 16.20
C GLU A 390 -2.39 -12.30 17.42
N TYR A 391 -1.75 -11.14 17.22
CA TYR A 391 -1.09 -10.43 18.31
C TYR A 391 -1.09 -8.91 18.10
N LEU A 392 -1.06 -8.23 19.23
CA LEU A 392 -0.83 -6.80 19.37
C LEU A 392 0.50 -6.61 20.06
N GLU A 393 1.39 -5.79 19.50
CA GLU A 393 2.75 -5.64 20.01
C GLU A 393 3.11 -4.19 20.27
N ILE A 394 3.92 -3.98 21.30
CA ILE A 394 4.71 -2.77 21.50
C ILE A 394 6.14 -3.11 21.07
N VAL A 395 6.62 -2.37 20.06
CA VAL A 395 8.00 -2.45 19.58
C VAL A 395 8.76 -1.25 20.11
N ARG A 396 9.89 -1.48 20.75
CA ARG A 396 10.81 -0.45 21.24
C ARG A 396 12.20 -0.69 20.68
N ASP A 397 12.77 0.32 20.06
CA ASP A 397 14.14 0.29 19.51
C ASP A 397 14.42 -0.94 18.63
N GLY A 398 13.38 -1.42 17.90
CA GLY A 398 13.42 -2.59 17.00
C GLY A 398 13.09 -3.93 17.68
N LEU A 399 12.89 -3.96 18.97
CA LEU A 399 12.57 -5.19 19.72
C LEU A 399 11.11 -5.20 20.16
N VAL A 400 10.44 -6.34 20.02
CA VAL A 400 9.12 -6.55 20.64
C VAL A 400 9.33 -6.67 22.15
N ILE A 401 8.83 -5.70 22.90
CA ILE A 401 8.91 -5.70 24.38
C ILE A 401 7.64 -6.20 25.04
N GLU A 402 6.51 -6.09 24.33
CA GLU A 402 5.22 -6.59 24.79
C GLU A 402 4.49 -7.28 23.61
N ASN A 403 3.94 -8.44 23.88
CA ASN A 403 3.05 -9.16 22.98
C ASN A 403 1.74 -9.42 23.73
N ILE A 404 0.67 -8.75 23.30
CA ILE A 404 -0.59 -8.67 24.05
C ILE A 404 -1.66 -9.45 23.27
N PRO A 405 -2.15 -10.60 23.79
CA PRO A 405 -3.30 -11.29 23.23
C PRO A 405 -4.55 -10.42 23.25
N LEU A 406 -5.44 -10.60 22.26
CA LEU A 406 -6.63 -9.76 22.13
C LEU A 406 -7.60 -9.86 23.30
N ASP A 407 -7.69 -11.00 23.95
CA ASP A 407 -8.55 -11.18 25.12
C ASP A 407 -8.00 -10.44 26.36
N GLU A 408 -6.70 -10.29 26.48
CA GLU A 408 -6.05 -9.43 27.48
C GLU A 408 -6.26 -7.96 27.13
N TYR A 409 -6.03 -7.56 25.88
CA TYR A 409 -6.31 -6.21 25.40
C TYR A 409 -7.77 -5.79 25.69
N ALA A 410 -8.74 -6.68 25.48
CA ALA A 410 -10.14 -6.40 25.77
C ALA A 410 -10.39 -6.11 27.26
N LYS A 411 -9.70 -6.83 28.17
CA LYS A 411 -9.77 -6.61 29.61
C LYS A 411 -9.11 -5.30 30.06
N MET A 412 -8.09 -4.84 29.32
CA MET A 412 -7.37 -3.59 29.59
C MET A 412 -8.16 -2.32 29.18
N GLY A 413 -9.31 -2.45 28.53
CA GLY A 413 -10.11 -1.30 28.09
C GLY A 413 -9.37 -0.38 27.10
N GLY A 414 -8.46 -0.93 26.30
CA GLY A 414 -7.66 -0.19 25.33
C GLY A 414 -6.40 0.48 25.90
N ARG A 415 -6.12 0.31 27.17
CA ARG A 415 -4.89 0.81 27.85
C ARG A 415 -3.82 -0.26 27.76
N LEU A 416 -2.67 0.03 27.13
CA LEU A 416 -1.57 -0.92 26.96
C LEU A 416 -0.59 -0.81 28.16
N PRO A 417 0.33 -1.78 28.34
CA PRO A 417 1.38 -1.68 29.36
C PRO A 417 2.19 -0.39 29.24
N GLU A 418 2.68 0.10 30.36
CA GLU A 418 3.56 1.27 30.43
C GLU A 418 4.97 0.90 29.98
N VAL A 419 5.61 1.84 29.26
CA VAL A 419 6.99 1.69 28.79
C VAL A 419 7.87 2.76 29.41
N GLU A 420 8.83 2.36 30.24
CA GLU A 420 9.81 3.27 30.81
C GLU A 420 11.01 3.46 29.88
N PHE A 421 11.39 4.71 29.64
CA PHE A 421 12.59 5.09 28.92
C PHE A 421 13.58 5.77 29.87
N LYS A 422 14.78 5.19 30.02
CA LYS A 422 15.93 5.75 30.77
C LYS A 422 16.99 6.33 29.85
N GLN A 423 16.82 6.13 28.54
CA GLN A 423 17.67 6.63 27.47
C GLN A 423 16.79 6.98 26.29
N SER A 424 17.32 7.82 25.40
CA SER A 424 16.67 8.16 24.15
C SER A 424 16.38 6.93 23.30
N GLY A 425 15.24 6.93 22.60
CA GLY A 425 14.79 5.80 21.81
C GLY A 425 13.51 6.12 21.05
N TRP A 426 12.83 5.08 20.62
CA TRP A 426 11.55 5.17 19.97
C TRP A 426 10.67 3.96 20.27
N MET A 427 9.38 4.12 20.13
CA MET A 427 8.44 3.00 20.18
C MET A 427 7.36 3.14 19.12
N LEU A 428 6.77 2.02 18.72
CA LEU A 428 5.56 1.97 17.91
C LEU A 428 4.65 0.83 18.37
N ILE A 429 3.41 0.87 17.90
CA ILE A 429 2.40 -0.15 18.18
C ILE A 429 2.02 -0.79 16.85
N ARG A 430 1.99 -2.13 16.81
CA ARG A 430 1.53 -2.88 15.63
C ARG A 430 0.53 -3.96 16.00
N ALA A 431 -0.43 -4.21 15.12
CA ALA A 431 -1.38 -5.32 15.19
C ALA A 431 -1.20 -6.20 13.96
N VAL A 432 -0.96 -7.50 14.16
CA VAL A 432 -0.75 -8.47 13.08
C VAL A 432 -1.86 -9.50 13.09
N THR A 433 -2.41 -9.81 11.90
CA THR A 433 -3.50 -10.77 11.76
C THR A 433 -2.98 -12.19 11.55
N SER A 434 -3.82 -13.18 11.83
CA SER A 434 -3.53 -14.61 11.61
C SER A 434 -3.67 -15.05 10.13
N ASN A 435 -3.67 -14.11 9.18
CA ASN A 435 -3.79 -14.43 7.76
C ASN A 435 -2.52 -15.13 7.26
N SER A 436 -2.64 -16.43 6.91
CA SER A 436 -1.50 -17.25 6.50
C SER A 436 -1.05 -17.03 5.04
N LYS A 437 -1.83 -16.31 4.23
CA LYS A 437 -1.57 -16.13 2.79
C LYS A 437 -0.86 -14.82 2.48
N THR A 438 -1.05 -13.82 3.32
CA THR A 438 -0.46 -12.48 3.15
C THR A 438 -0.15 -11.87 4.50
N TYR A 439 0.86 -11.01 4.56
CA TYR A 439 1.21 -10.30 5.79
C TYR A 439 0.29 -9.11 5.97
N ARG A 440 -0.78 -9.33 6.75
CA ARG A 440 -1.81 -8.33 6.99
C ARG A 440 -1.67 -7.74 8.37
N LEU A 441 -1.42 -6.44 8.44
CA LEU A 441 -1.10 -5.74 9.68
C LEU A 441 -1.54 -4.27 9.66
N ALA A 442 -1.44 -3.66 10.83
CA ALA A 442 -1.36 -2.21 10.97
C ALA A 442 -0.15 -1.86 11.84
N SER A 443 0.54 -0.77 11.52
CA SER A 443 1.64 -0.23 12.30
C SER A 443 1.46 1.28 12.46
N SER A 444 1.63 1.79 13.66
CA SER A 444 1.73 3.23 13.88
C SER A 444 3.04 3.78 13.32
N GLY A 445 3.09 5.07 13.02
CA GLY A 445 4.34 5.82 13.00
C GLY A 445 5.00 5.76 14.38
N PRO A 446 6.32 6.02 14.47
CA PRO A 446 7.04 5.99 15.74
C PRO A 446 6.63 7.13 16.68
N PHE A 447 6.73 6.87 17.98
CA PHE A 447 6.81 7.86 19.03
C PHE A 447 8.27 7.94 19.46
N TYR A 448 8.82 9.12 19.55
CA TYR A 448 10.23 9.33 19.83
C TYR A 448 10.44 9.81 21.26
N VAL A 449 11.58 9.44 21.86
CA VAL A 449 12.02 9.89 23.17
C VAL A 449 13.43 10.48 23.04
N GLU A 450 13.61 11.71 23.49
CA GLU A 450 14.91 12.37 23.60
C GLU A 450 15.18 12.75 25.05
N ILE A 451 16.23 12.17 25.62
CA ILE A 451 16.71 12.47 26.98
C ILE A 451 18.04 13.21 26.88
N GLY A 452 18.15 14.36 27.55
CA GLY A 452 19.34 15.20 27.45
C GLY A 452 19.56 15.82 26.07
N GLY A 453 18.46 16.02 25.28
CA GLY A 453 18.51 16.65 23.95
C GLY A 453 19.19 15.81 22.86
N SER A 454 19.46 14.53 23.09
CA SER A 454 20.13 13.65 22.11
C SER A 454 19.19 12.58 21.55
N ARG A 455 19.45 12.16 20.32
CA ARG A 455 18.78 11.00 19.70
C ARG A 455 19.53 9.71 20.01
N ARG A 456 18.82 8.60 20.00
CA ARG A 456 19.45 7.28 19.96
C ARG A 456 20.10 7.05 18.60
N ILE A 457 21.38 6.67 18.58
CA ILE A 457 22.13 6.28 17.37
C ILE A 457 22.88 5.00 17.69
N SER A 458 22.39 3.88 17.14
CA SER A 458 22.99 2.55 17.33
C SER A 458 24.16 2.34 16.37
N LYS A 459 25.30 1.92 16.97
CA LYS A 459 26.48 1.52 16.22
C LYS A 459 26.21 0.34 15.29
N ALA A 460 25.52 -0.70 15.80
CA ALA A 460 25.18 -1.89 15.01
C ALA A 460 24.28 -1.55 13.82
N ALA A 461 23.23 -0.72 14.01
CA ALA A 461 22.36 -0.29 12.94
C ALA A 461 23.08 0.56 11.89
N THR A 462 24.00 1.42 12.31
CA THR A 462 24.79 2.24 11.39
C THR A 462 25.76 1.38 10.58
N GLN A 463 26.42 0.41 11.23
CA GLN A 463 27.31 -0.52 10.54
C GLN A 463 26.57 -1.37 9.50
N PHE A 464 25.32 -1.78 9.80
CA PHE A 464 24.47 -2.50 8.86
C PHE A 464 24.29 -1.72 7.54
N PHE A 465 24.10 -0.39 7.57
CA PHE A 465 23.98 0.42 6.35
C PHE A 465 25.32 0.65 5.65
N ILE A 466 26.42 0.76 6.39
CA ILE A 466 27.77 0.83 5.80
C ILE A 466 28.06 -0.46 5.02
N ASP A 467 27.81 -1.61 5.62
CA ASP A 467 28.06 -2.91 4.99
C ASP A 467 27.16 -3.11 3.77
N TRP A 468 25.90 -2.69 3.85
CA TRP A 468 24.96 -2.70 2.72
C TRP A 468 25.44 -1.82 1.56
N LEU A 469 25.93 -0.60 1.85
CA LEU A 469 26.46 0.29 0.83
C LEU A 469 27.68 -0.29 0.11
N LYS A 470 28.60 -0.93 0.85
CA LYS A 470 29.77 -1.60 0.28
C LYS A 470 29.35 -2.75 -0.62
N GLU A 471 28.44 -3.61 -0.17
CA GLU A 471 27.85 -4.68 -0.99
C GLU A 471 27.22 -4.12 -2.27
N ARG A 472 26.46 -3.03 -2.17
CA ARG A 472 25.83 -2.38 -3.34
C ARG A 472 26.85 -1.85 -4.33
N GLN A 473 27.95 -1.25 -3.87
CA GLN A 473 29.01 -0.73 -4.74
C GLN A 473 29.66 -1.84 -5.59
N GLU A 474 29.81 -3.03 -5.04
CA GLU A 474 30.32 -4.21 -5.76
C GLU A 474 29.37 -4.69 -6.86
N LEU A 475 28.05 -4.48 -6.68
CA LEU A 475 27.01 -4.87 -7.63
C LEU A 475 26.85 -3.87 -8.79
N VAL A 476 27.44 -2.68 -8.73
CA VAL A 476 27.36 -1.68 -9.81
C VAL A 476 28.20 -2.15 -10.99
N GLN A 477 27.52 -2.59 -12.04
CA GLN A 477 28.14 -3.05 -13.28
C GLN A 477 27.82 -2.08 -14.42
N LEU A 478 28.82 -1.31 -14.83
CA LEU A 478 28.77 -0.40 -15.98
C LEU A 478 30.08 -0.56 -16.76
N ASP A 479 29.94 -0.83 -18.07
CA ASP A 479 31.09 -1.05 -18.97
C ASP A 479 31.86 0.24 -19.24
N ASP A 480 31.16 1.38 -19.28
CA ASP A 480 31.77 2.71 -19.45
C ASP A 480 32.36 3.17 -18.11
N PRO A 481 33.70 3.37 -18.04
CA PRO A 481 34.36 3.82 -16.80
C PRO A 481 33.88 5.17 -16.30
N GLN A 482 33.53 6.11 -17.18
CA GLN A 482 33.06 7.44 -16.81
C GLN A 482 31.65 7.35 -16.19
N GLN A 483 30.76 6.57 -16.80
CA GLN A 483 29.41 6.31 -16.23
C GLN A 483 29.52 5.64 -14.86
N ARG A 484 30.45 4.70 -14.72
CA ARG A 484 30.69 4.01 -13.45
C ARG A 484 31.17 4.97 -12.38
N GLU A 485 32.13 5.86 -12.70
CA GLU A 485 32.61 6.89 -11.78
C GLU A 485 31.49 7.87 -11.38
N ASP A 486 30.68 8.29 -12.35
CA ASP A 486 29.52 9.18 -12.12
C ASP A 486 28.48 8.57 -11.16
N VAL A 487 28.28 7.27 -11.19
CA VAL A 487 27.39 6.58 -10.26
C VAL A 487 28.06 6.36 -8.90
N LEU A 488 29.31 5.88 -8.87
CA LEU A 488 30.03 5.55 -7.63
C LEU A 488 30.28 6.76 -6.74
N ARG A 489 30.43 7.97 -7.30
CA ARG A 489 30.62 9.20 -6.50
C ARG A 489 29.51 9.43 -5.47
N TYR A 490 28.28 9.03 -5.76
CA TYR A 490 27.16 9.17 -4.83
C TYR A 490 27.27 8.19 -3.66
N TYR A 491 27.70 6.95 -3.92
CA TYR A 491 27.94 5.95 -2.87
C TYR A 491 29.09 6.34 -1.97
N ILE A 492 30.18 6.90 -2.53
CA ILE A 492 31.32 7.41 -1.75
C ILE A 492 30.88 8.56 -0.83
N ALA A 493 29.99 9.43 -1.31
CA ALA A 493 29.45 10.50 -0.47
C ALA A 493 28.55 9.95 0.64
N ALA A 494 27.72 8.95 0.34
CA ALA A 494 26.88 8.28 1.33
C ALA A 494 27.70 7.51 2.36
N GLU A 495 28.80 6.85 1.97
CA GLU A 495 29.71 6.15 2.89
C GLU A 495 30.28 7.12 3.93
N LYS A 496 30.80 8.27 3.50
CA LYS A 496 31.28 9.33 4.40
C LYS A 496 30.19 9.83 5.38
N TYR A 497 28.96 9.93 4.90
CA TYR A 497 27.82 10.29 5.75
C TYR A 497 27.61 9.23 6.84
N TRP A 498 27.54 7.95 6.46
CA TRP A 498 27.33 6.87 7.42
C TRP A 498 28.51 6.69 8.39
N GLU A 499 29.73 6.92 7.95
CA GLU A 499 30.91 6.98 8.83
C GLU A 499 30.78 8.09 9.90
N ALA A 500 30.28 9.26 9.51
CA ALA A 500 30.03 10.35 10.46
C ALA A 500 28.92 9.99 11.45
N VAL A 501 27.84 9.31 11.00
CA VAL A 501 26.78 8.79 11.87
C VAL A 501 27.33 7.73 12.82
N LEU A 502 28.25 6.86 12.33
CA LEU A 502 28.90 5.85 13.17
C LEU A 502 29.74 6.49 14.27
N GLN A 503 30.49 7.55 13.98
CA GLN A 503 31.25 8.30 14.98
C GLN A 503 30.36 8.99 16.03
N ALA A 504 29.13 9.38 15.64
CA ALA A 504 28.14 9.97 16.52
C ALA A 504 27.32 8.94 17.32
N SER A 505 27.56 7.64 17.12
CA SER A 505 26.83 6.56 17.82
C SER A 505 26.99 6.68 19.35
N ASN A 506 25.86 6.46 20.05
CA ASN A 506 25.80 6.59 21.51
C ASN A 506 25.23 5.33 22.20
N VAL A 507 24.91 4.32 21.41
CA VAL A 507 24.54 2.96 21.89
C VAL A 507 25.12 1.90 20.97
N ASP A 508 25.33 0.68 21.51
CA ASP A 508 25.86 -0.48 20.80
C ASP A 508 24.86 -1.06 19.79
#